data_0a265273ad69b9839ad3606c17c6ed5a
#
_entry.id   0a265273ad69b9839ad3606c17c6ed5a
#
_cell.length_a   1.000
_cell.length_b   1.000
_cell.length_c   1.000
_cell.angle_alpha   90.00
_cell.angle_beta   90.00
_cell.angle_gamma   90.00
#
_symmetry.space_group_name_H-M   'P 1'
#
loop_
_entity.id
_entity.type
_entity.pdbx_description
1 polymer ?
#
loop_
_entity_poly.entity_id
_entity_poly.type
_entity_poly.pdbx_seq_one_letter_code
_entity_poly.pdbx_strand_id
1 'polypeptide(L)'
;MAAPLDVFSDATRLWFERTFDAPTPAQERGKAIFERTKAKNGAEIPEANQCTYCHSGPKYTNQKQVDIGSAKATDRSPVTDVPQLANVAYSAPYLHDGSARSLEEIWTVFNPRDTHGVTNDLTKDELNDLIEYLKML
;
A
#
# COMPACT_ATOMS: atom_id res chain seq x y z
N MET A 1 -21.07 -30.85 -16.94
CA MET A 1 -19.83 -30.21 -17.42
C MET A 1 -18.75 -30.43 -16.36
N ALA A 2 -17.59 -30.92 -16.74
CA ALA A 2 -16.50 -31.13 -15.81
C ALA A 2 -16.05 -29.81 -15.17
N ALA A 3 -15.71 -29.82 -13.89
CA ALA A 3 -15.18 -28.66 -13.22
C ALA A 3 -13.81 -28.29 -13.84
N PRO A 4 -13.58 -27.02 -14.20
CA PRO A 4 -12.33 -26.63 -14.86
C PRO A 4 -11.06 -26.97 -14.06
N LEU A 5 -11.17 -27.05 -12.73
CA LEU A 5 -10.05 -27.35 -11.85
C LEU A 5 -9.52 -28.79 -11.97
N ASP A 6 -10.31 -29.71 -12.53
CA ASP A 6 -9.90 -31.11 -12.69
C ASP A 6 -8.77 -31.29 -13.72
N VAL A 7 -8.57 -30.30 -14.58
CA VAL A 7 -7.52 -30.31 -15.60
C VAL A 7 -6.22 -29.66 -15.16
N PHE A 8 -6.20 -29.05 -13.96
CA PHE A 8 -5.01 -28.36 -13.45
C PHE A 8 -4.21 -29.25 -12.51
N SER A 9 -2.89 -29.08 -12.51
CA SER A 9 -2.04 -29.68 -11.49
C SER A 9 -2.41 -29.16 -10.09
N ASP A 10 -2.06 -29.90 -9.05
CA ASP A 10 -2.29 -29.49 -7.67
C ASP A 10 -1.66 -28.12 -7.37
N ALA A 11 -0.45 -27.87 -7.88
CA ALA A 11 0.22 -26.59 -7.72
C ALA A 11 -0.57 -25.44 -8.38
N THR A 12 -1.10 -25.65 -9.58
CA THR A 12 -1.92 -24.66 -10.28
C THR A 12 -3.24 -24.40 -9.55
N ARG A 13 -3.86 -25.47 -9.03
CA ARG A 13 -5.08 -25.36 -8.23
C ARG A 13 -4.84 -24.53 -6.98
N LEU A 14 -3.78 -24.81 -6.22
CA LEU A 14 -3.43 -24.08 -5.01
C LEU A 14 -3.15 -22.60 -5.31
N TRP A 15 -2.46 -22.31 -6.41
CA TRP A 15 -2.24 -20.92 -6.85
C TRP A 15 -3.55 -20.23 -7.16
N PHE A 16 -4.44 -20.86 -7.90
CA PHE A 16 -5.74 -20.31 -8.27
C PHE A 16 -6.60 -20.05 -7.03
N GLU A 17 -6.69 -21.01 -6.11
CA GLU A 17 -7.42 -20.85 -4.85
C GLU A 17 -6.88 -19.67 -4.03
N ARG A 18 -5.56 -19.53 -3.89
CA ARG A 18 -4.94 -18.41 -3.18
C ARG A 18 -5.24 -17.06 -3.83
N THR A 19 -5.26 -17.00 -5.15
CA THR A 19 -5.50 -15.74 -5.88
C THR A 19 -6.93 -15.24 -5.69
N PHE A 20 -7.88 -16.15 -5.46
CA PHE A 20 -9.29 -15.82 -5.31
C PHE A 20 -9.81 -16.01 -3.88
N ASP A 21 -8.93 -16.22 -2.91
CA ASP A 21 -9.33 -16.27 -1.51
C ASP A 21 -9.99 -14.95 -1.09
N ALA A 22 -11.02 -15.07 -0.25
CA ALA A 22 -11.66 -13.91 0.35
C ALA A 22 -10.66 -13.14 1.24
N PRO A 23 -10.74 -11.81 1.27
CA PRO A 23 -9.91 -11.01 2.17
C PRO A 23 -10.10 -11.42 3.63
N THR A 24 -9.01 -11.44 4.40
CA THR A 24 -9.08 -11.63 5.85
C THR A 24 -9.70 -10.41 6.53
N PRO A 25 -10.20 -10.53 7.77
CA PRO A 25 -10.67 -9.36 8.53
C PRO A 25 -9.62 -8.25 8.66
N ALA A 26 -8.34 -8.60 8.85
CA ALA A 26 -7.24 -7.64 8.89
C ALA A 26 -7.09 -6.89 7.56
N GLN A 27 -7.16 -7.60 6.45
CA GLN A 27 -7.08 -7.01 5.11
C GLN A 27 -8.28 -6.09 4.82
N GLU A 28 -9.47 -6.45 5.28
CA GLU A 28 -10.66 -5.58 5.13
C GLU A 28 -10.52 -4.29 5.96
N ARG A 29 -10.03 -4.39 7.20
CA ARG A 29 -9.75 -3.20 8.02
C ARG A 29 -8.66 -2.34 7.39
N GLY A 30 -7.61 -2.97 6.87
CA GLY A 30 -6.54 -2.28 6.16
C GLY A 30 -7.02 -1.56 4.91
N LYS A 31 -7.93 -2.17 4.15
CA LYS A 31 -8.58 -1.53 3.01
C LYS A 31 -9.35 -0.27 3.43
N ALA A 32 -10.11 -0.34 4.51
CA ALA A 32 -10.85 0.81 5.03
C ALA A 32 -9.89 1.96 5.43
N ILE A 33 -8.73 1.64 6.01
CA ILE A 33 -7.69 2.63 6.32
C ILE A 33 -7.11 3.24 5.03
N PHE A 34 -6.81 2.42 4.04
CA PHE A 34 -6.27 2.86 2.75
C PHE A 34 -7.24 3.80 2.01
N GLU A 35 -8.53 3.53 2.08
CA GLU A 35 -9.58 4.29 1.38
C GLU A 35 -10.16 5.45 2.21
N ARG A 36 -9.70 5.66 3.44
CA ARG A 36 -10.29 6.67 4.32
C ARG A 36 -10.03 8.09 3.83
N THR A 37 -10.99 8.96 4.09
CA THR A 37 -10.91 10.40 3.81
C THR A 37 -10.86 11.25 5.07
N LYS A 38 -10.98 10.62 6.23
CA LYS A 38 -10.97 11.28 7.54
C LYS A 38 -9.96 10.64 8.48
N ALA A 39 -9.30 11.48 9.26
CA ALA A 39 -8.48 11.06 10.38
C ALA A 39 -9.35 10.54 11.54
N LYS A 40 -8.74 9.89 12.52
CA LYS A 40 -9.47 9.33 13.67
C LYS A 40 -10.19 10.37 14.52
N ASN A 41 -9.71 11.60 14.55
CA ASN A 41 -10.37 12.71 15.21
C ASN A 41 -11.54 13.35 14.42
N GLY A 42 -11.86 12.80 13.25
CA GLY A 42 -12.92 13.28 12.37
C GLY A 42 -12.52 14.41 11.42
N ALA A 43 -11.28 14.90 11.48
CA ALA A 43 -10.78 15.91 10.57
C ALA A 43 -10.66 15.34 9.15
N GLU A 44 -11.02 16.15 8.15
CA GLU A 44 -10.83 15.77 6.74
C GLU A 44 -9.33 15.64 6.44
N ILE A 45 -8.96 14.54 5.78
CA ILE A 45 -7.62 14.37 5.22
C ILE A 45 -7.58 15.11 3.89
N PRO A 46 -6.66 16.08 3.71
CA PRO A 46 -6.52 16.73 2.40
C PRO A 46 -6.39 15.69 1.28
N GLU A 47 -7.06 15.92 0.17
CA GLU A 47 -7.13 14.96 -0.94
C GLU A 47 -5.74 14.49 -1.38
N ALA A 48 -4.78 15.41 -1.47
CA ALA A 48 -3.39 15.11 -1.84
C ALA A 48 -2.66 14.20 -0.83
N ASN A 49 -3.20 14.06 0.39
CA ASN A 49 -2.64 13.20 1.45
C ASN A 49 -3.43 11.91 1.65
N GLN A 50 -4.44 11.66 0.82
CA GLN A 50 -5.17 10.39 0.81
C GLN A 50 -4.41 9.36 -0.02
N CYS A 51 -4.32 8.12 0.47
CA CYS A 51 -3.61 7.05 -0.24
C CYS A 51 -4.15 6.87 -1.67
N THR A 52 -5.46 6.88 -1.83
CA THR A 52 -6.15 6.67 -3.10
C THR A 52 -6.01 7.82 -4.09
N TYR A 53 -5.55 9.00 -3.67
CA TYR A 53 -5.28 10.09 -4.59
C TYR A 53 -4.11 9.80 -5.52
N CYS A 54 -3.04 9.27 -4.97
CA CYS A 54 -1.85 8.88 -5.72
C CYS A 54 -1.91 7.43 -6.19
N HIS A 55 -2.35 6.52 -5.32
CA HIS A 55 -2.45 5.09 -5.60
C HIS A 55 -3.86 4.71 -6.05
N SER A 56 -4.19 5.08 -7.28
CA SER A 56 -5.51 4.90 -7.90
C SER A 56 -5.43 4.05 -9.17
N GLY A 57 -6.60 3.59 -9.63
CA GLY A 57 -6.73 2.79 -10.84
C GLY A 57 -6.32 1.33 -10.65
N PRO A 58 -6.29 0.54 -11.74
CA PRO A 58 -6.14 -0.92 -11.67
C PRO A 58 -4.77 -1.39 -11.18
N LYS A 59 -3.75 -0.53 -11.24
CA LYS A 59 -2.39 -0.82 -10.75
C LYS A 59 -2.00 0.03 -9.53
N TYR A 60 -2.93 0.78 -8.96
CA TYR A 60 -2.68 1.62 -7.78
C TYR A 60 -1.55 2.64 -8.00
N THR A 61 -1.60 3.34 -9.11
CA THR A 61 -0.74 4.50 -9.42
C THR A 61 -1.48 5.49 -10.32
N ASN A 62 -1.30 6.77 -10.07
CA ASN A 62 -1.79 7.83 -10.96
C ASN A 62 -0.75 8.22 -12.04
N GLN A 63 0.42 7.56 -12.06
CA GLN A 63 1.53 7.79 -13.00
C GLN A 63 2.09 9.23 -12.97
N LYS A 64 1.92 9.92 -11.84
CA LYS A 64 2.44 11.28 -11.63
C LYS A 64 3.66 11.27 -10.72
N GLN A 65 4.27 12.42 -10.58
CA GLN A 65 5.34 12.66 -9.62
C GLN A 65 4.80 13.45 -8.43
N VAL A 66 5.32 13.15 -7.23
CA VAL A 66 4.89 13.75 -5.98
C VAL A 66 6.06 13.88 -5.01
N ASP A 67 6.02 14.89 -4.18
CA ASP A 67 6.91 15.04 -3.03
C ASP A 67 6.25 14.41 -1.80
N ILE A 68 6.79 13.29 -1.34
CA ILE A 68 6.34 12.59 -0.12
C ILE A 68 7.25 12.88 1.08
N GLY A 69 8.16 13.83 0.94
CA GLY A 69 9.10 14.19 2.02
C GLY A 69 10.23 13.18 2.24
N SER A 70 10.45 12.26 1.31
CA SER A 70 11.51 11.23 1.42
C SER A 70 12.83 11.64 0.75
N ALA A 71 12.85 12.75 0.03
CA ALA A 71 14.05 13.22 -0.66
C ALA A 71 15.16 13.60 0.31
N LYS A 72 16.38 13.28 -0.09
CA LYS A 72 17.62 13.64 0.61
C LYS A 72 18.27 14.84 -0.06
N ALA A 73 19.17 15.51 0.67
CA ALA A 73 19.91 16.66 0.15
C ALA A 73 20.74 16.36 -1.11
N THR A 74 21.09 15.09 -1.33
CA THR A 74 21.84 14.61 -2.50
C THR A 74 20.95 14.31 -3.71
N ASP A 75 19.62 14.27 -3.54
CA ASP A 75 18.71 14.01 -4.63
C ASP A 75 18.57 15.22 -5.55
N ARG A 76 18.42 14.97 -6.84
CA ARG A 76 18.30 16.04 -7.84
C ARG A 76 16.95 16.75 -7.80
N SER A 77 15.93 16.08 -7.26
CA SER A 77 14.57 16.58 -7.19
C SER A 77 13.89 16.07 -5.93
N PRO A 78 13.01 16.88 -5.29
CA PRO A 78 12.21 16.42 -4.17
C PRO A 78 11.08 15.49 -4.58
N VAL A 79 10.68 15.51 -5.87
CA VAL A 79 9.58 14.68 -6.36
C VAL A 79 10.08 13.36 -6.91
N THR A 80 9.28 12.32 -6.69
CA THR A 80 9.53 10.96 -7.18
C THR A 80 8.26 10.44 -7.88
N ASP A 81 8.43 9.48 -8.76
CA ASP A 81 7.30 8.83 -9.42
C ASP A 81 6.45 8.07 -8.39
N VAL A 82 5.12 8.15 -8.55
CA VAL A 82 4.21 7.32 -7.78
C VAL A 82 4.28 5.88 -8.31
N PRO A 83 4.84 4.94 -7.54
CA PRO A 83 4.94 3.56 -8.00
C PRO A 83 3.58 2.86 -7.97
N GLN A 84 3.43 1.83 -8.80
CA GLN A 84 2.31 0.91 -8.66
C GLN A 84 2.43 0.12 -7.34
N LEU A 85 1.29 -0.26 -6.76
CA LEU A 85 1.27 -1.12 -5.57
C LEU A 85 0.99 -2.58 -5.90
N ALA A 86 0.71 -2.91 -7.15
CA ALA A 86 0.57 -4.31 -7.56
C ALA A 86 1.85 -5.09 -7.23
N ASN A 87 1.70 -6.19 -6.49
CA ASN A 87 2.81 -7.03 -6.00
C ASN A 87 3.80 -6.27 -5.09
N VAL A 88 3.37 -5.25 -4.39
CA VAL A 88 4.24 -4.43 -3.53
C VAL A 88 4.93 -5.25 -2.44
N ALA A 89 4.32 -6.34 -1.96
CA ALA A 89 4.92 -7.23 -0.97
C ALA A 89 6.28 -7.82 -1.41
N TYR A 90 6.50 -7.93 -2.72
CA TYR A 90 7.71 -8.51 -3.31
C TYR A 90 8.70 -7.46 -3.83
N SER A 91 8.47 -6.18 -3.54
CA SER A 91 9.23 -5.07 -4.12
C SER A 91 10.25 -4.43 -3.18
N ALA A 92 10.49 -5.03 -2.01
CA ALA A 92 11.50 -4.52 -1.08
C ALA A 92 12.90 -4.44 -1.72
N PRO A 93 13.73 -3.43 -1.40
CA PRO A 93 13.46 -2.31 -0.49
C PRO A 93 12.58 -1.23 -1.13
N TYR A 94 12.01 -0.37 -0.29
CA TYR A 94 10.99 0.61 -0.68
C TYR A 94 11.52 2.04 -0.67
N LEU A 95 10.70 2.96 -1.17
CA LEU A 95 10.98 4.35 -1.48
C LEU A 95 11.93 4.49 -2.70
N HIS A 96 12.10 5.73 -3.18
CA HIS A 96 12.83 5.98 -4.43
C HIS A 96 14.29 5.50 -4.42
N ASP A 97 14.89 5.44 -3.24
CA ASP A 97 16.29 5.05 -3.05
C ASP A 97 16.47 3.72 -2.30
N GLY A 98 15.37 3.01 -1.99
CA GLY A 98 15.41 1.78 -1.24
C GLY A 98 15.74 1.94 0.24
N SER A 99 15.54 3.13 0.83
CA SER A 99 15.89 3.38 2.23
C SER A 99 15.00 2.68 3.24
N ALA A 100 13.75 2.37 2.90
CA ALA A 100 12.85 1.57 3.73
C ALA A 100 13.02 0.09 3.41
N ARG A 101 13.41 -0.71 4.41
CA ARG A 101 13.63 -2.16 4.22
C ARG A 101 12.36 -2.98 4.25
N SER A 102 11.32 -2.44 4.88
CA SER A 102 10.00 -3.06 5.00
C SER A 102 8.89 -2.05 4.77
N LEU A 103 7.68 -2.53 4.51
CA LEU A 103 6.51 -1.66 4.42
C LEU A 103 6.29 -0.87 5.71
N GLU A 104 6.52 -1.49 6.86
CA GLU A 104 6.40 -0.83 8.16
C GLU A 104 7.31 0.39 8.28
N GLU A 105 8.56 0.31 7.82
CA GLU A 105 9.52 1.41 7.92
C GLU A 105 9.10 2.64 7.11
N ILE A 106 8.31 2.49 6.05
CA ILE A 106 7.79 3.62 5.26
C ILE A 106 7.11 4.64 6.18
N TRP A 107 6.33 4.14 7.14
CA TRP A 107 5.55 5.01 8.03
C TRP A 107 6.18 5.20 9.41
N THR A 108 6.85 4.21 9.97
CA THR A 108 7.44 4.32 11.30
C THR A 108 8.74 5.14 11.31
N VAL A 109 9.44 5.22 10.18
CA VAL A 109 10.73 5.92 10.06
C VAL A 109 10.63 7.11 9.11
N PHE A 110 9.99 6.94 7.96
CA PHE A 110 10.09 7.90 6.86
C PHE A 110 8.85 8.78 6.65
N ASN A 111 7.87 8.72 7.55
CA ASN A 111 6.66 9.55 7.49
C ASN A 111 6.36 10.33 8.78
N PRO A 112 7.35 11.01 9.39
CA PRO A 112 7.14 11.68 10.69
C PRO A 112 6.16 12.85 10.62
N ARG A 113 5.91 13.41 9.43
CA ARG A 113 5.08 14.61 9.22
C ARG A 113 3.84 14.33 8.38
N ASP A 114 3.46 13.07 8.22
CA ASP A 114 2.30 12.69 7.38
C ASP A 114 2.37 13.21 5.94
N THR A 115 3.55 13.26 5.37
CA THR A 115 3.77 13.68 3.98
C THR A 115 3.56 12.56 2.97
N HIS A 116 3.51 11.32 3.44
CA HIS A 116 3.20 10.12 2.65
C HIS A 116 1.94 9.44 3.23
N GLY A 117 0.81 10.10 3.04
CA GLY A 117 -0.43 9.71 3.71
C GLY A 117 -0.45 10.10 5.19
N VAL A 118 -1.63 10.21 5.75
CA VAL A 118 -1.83 10.48 7.18
C VAL A 118 -1.86 9.15 7.91
N THR A 119 -0.84 8.85 8.70
CA THR A 119 -0.68 7.56 9.38
C THR A 119 -0.28 7.68 10.86
N ASN A 120 0.12 8.88 11.30
CA ASN A 120 0.57 9.08 12.69
C ASN A 120 -0.55 9.01 13.73
N ASP A 121 -1.81 9.02 13.29
CA ASP A 121 -2.97 8.78 14.15
C ASP A 121 -3.35 7.29 14.30
N LEU A 122 -2.69 6.40 13.54
CA LEU A 122 -2.95 4.97 13.58
C LEU A 122 -2.22 4.30 14.75
N THR A 123 -2.88 3.34 15.38
CA THR A 123 -2.22 2.42 16.31
C THR A 123 -1.31 1.46 15.53
N LYS A 124 -0.43 0.76 16.25
CA LYS A 124 0.40 -0.28 15.64
C LYS A 124 -0.44 -1.38 14.98
N ASP A 125 -1.53 -1.79 15.61
CA ASP A 125 -2.43 -2.82 15.06
C ASP A 125 -3.12 -2.33 13.78
N GLU A 126 -3.56 -1.08 13.76
CA GLU A 126 -4.15 -0.47 12.56
C GLU A 126 -3.13 -0.34 11.42
N LEU A 127 -1.90 0.01 11.74
CA LEU A 127 -0.81 0.05 10.75
C LEU A 127 -0.53 -1.35 10.21
N ASN A 128 -0.53 -2.37 11.06
CA ASN A 128 -0.38 -3.76 10.62
C ASN A 128 -1.54 -4.20 9.71
N ASP A 129 -2.77 -3.80 10.01
CA ASP A 129 -3.93 -4.07 9.13
C ASP A 129 -3.73 -3.43 7.75
N LEU A 130 -3.27 -2.18 7.69
CA LEU A 130 -2.93 -1.52 6.44
C LEU A 130 -1.88 -2.29 5.65
N ILE A 131 -0.82 -2.75 6.32
CA ILE A 131 0.24 -3.55 5.69
C ILE A 131 -0.31 -4.87 5.16
N GLU A 132 -1.18 -5.55 5.90
CA GLU A 132 -1.82 -6.79 5.45
C GLU A 132 -2.68 -6.55 4.20
N TYR A 133 -3.39 -5.43 4.12
CA TYR A 133 -4.09 -5.06 2.90
C TYR A 133 -3.14 -4.86 1.72
N LEU A 134 -2.05 -4.13 1.91
CA LEU A 134 -1.08 -3.88 0.84
C LEU A 134 -0.43 -5.15 0.31
N LYS A 135 -0.22 -6.14 1.17
CA LYS A 135 0.36 -7.43 0.79
C LYS A 135 -0.54 -8.26 -0.14
N MET A 136 -1.83 -7.94 -0.21
CA MET A 136 -2.74 -8.66 -1.11
C MET A 136 -2.85 -8.03 -2.51
N LEU A 137 -2.29 -6.84 -2.71
CA LEU A 137 -2.34 -6.11 -4.00
C LEU A 137 -1.32 -6.70 -5.05
#